data_702ce70d5c5e879d423ec79f620c2e94
#
_entry.id   702ce70d5c5e879d423ec79f620c2e94
#
_cell.length_a   1.000
_cell.length_b   1.000
_cell.length_c   1.000
_cell.angle_alpha   90.00
_cell.angle_beta   90.00
_cell.angle_gamma   90.00
#
_symmetry.space_group_name_H-M   'P 1'
#
loop_
_entity.id
_entity.type
_entity.pdbx_description
1 polymer ?
#
loop_
_entity_poly.entity_id
_entity_poly.type
_entity_poly.pdbx_seq_one_letter_code
_entity_poly.pdbx_strand_id
1 'polypeptide(L)'
;MQVAFMQEKDSFFSRVYDVIRRIPSGKCVSYGQIAWMLGAPRAARQVGWAMRKCPDELPWQRVIKADGSIAGGGYAELRRALLEAEGVPFLPDGRVDLKACQWDGEE
;
A
#
# COMPACT_ATOMS: atom_id res chain seq x y z
N MET A 1 -19.71 21.44 11.97
CA MET A 1 -19.35 21.86 10.64
C MET A 1 -17.97 21.47 10.30
N GLN A 2 -17.02 22.03 11.01
CA GLN A 2 -15.64 21.70 10.75
C GLN A 2 -15.33 20.28 11.06
N VAL A 3 -16.02 19.73 12.04
CA VAL A 3 -15.82 18.33 12.38
C VAL A 3 -16.21 17.44 11.22
N ALA A 4 -17.32 17.76 10.56
CA ALA A 4 -17.78 16.96 9.43
C ALA A 4 -16.77 16.98 8.28
N PHE A 5 -16.19 18.16 8.01
CA PHE A 5 -15.21 18.30 6.96
C PHE A 5 -13.96 17.48 7.27
N MET A 6 -13.50 17.53 8.50
CA MET A 6 -12.34 16.76 8.90
C MET A 6 -12.62 15.26 8.87
N GLN A 7 -13.83 14.88 9.16
CA GLN A 7 -14.21 13.49 9.11
C GLN A 7 -14.13 12.91 7.71
N GLU A 8 -14.45 13.71 6.70
CA GLU A 8 -14.31 13.22 5.33
C GLU A 8 -12.88 12.91 5.00
N LYS A 9 -11.96 13.77 5.39
CA LYS A 9 -10.56 13.56 5.15
C LYS A 9 -10.06 12.34 5.91
N ASP A 10 -10.41 12.24 7.17
CA ASP A 10 -10.05 11.11 7.99
C ASP A 10 -10.67 9.85 7.43
N SER A 11 -11.89 9.95 6.91
CA SER A 11 -12.59 8.79 6.39
C SER A 11 -11.84 8.18 5.21
N PHE A 12 -11.30 8.98 4.30
CA PHE A 12 -10.54 8.42 3.20
C PHE A 12 -9.28 7.73 3.68
N PHE A 13 -8.52 8.38 4.56
CA PHE A 13 -7.32 7.75 5.11
C PHE A 13 -7.67 6.49 5.89
N SER A 14 -8.75 6.53 6.66
CA SER A 14 -9.20 5.35 7.40
C SER A 14 -9.52 4.21 6.46
N ARG A 15 -10.15 4.51 5.33
CA ARG A 15 -10.47 3.48 4.36
C ARG A 15 -9.22 2.89 3.71
N VAL A 16 -8.22 3.75 3.46
CA VAL A 16 -6.94 3.27 2.97
C VAL A 16 -6.33 2.30 3.97
N TYR A 17 -6.31 2.70 5.24
CA TYR A 17 -5.71 1.86 6.28
C TYR A 17 -6.46 0.55 6.45
N ASP A 18 -7.80 0.56 6.29
CA ASP A 18 -8.56 -0.67 6.35
C ASP A 18 -8.17 -1.64 5.24
N VAL A 19 -7.92 -1.12 4.04
CA VAL A 19 -7.46 -1.97 2.94
C VAL A 19 -6.09 -2.56 3.29
N ILE A 20 -5.17 -1.70 3.76
CA ILE A 20 -3.82 -2.16 4.07
C ILE A 20 -3.86 -3.25 5.14
N ARG A 21 -4.72 -3.07 6.14
CA ARG A 21 -4.82 -4.02 7.24
C ARG A 21 -5.17 -5.42 6.74
N ARG A 22 -5.89 -5.50 5.63
CA ARG A 22 -6.36 -6.78 5.10
C ARG A 22 -5.41 -7.45 4.11
N ILE A 23 -4.35 -6.75 3.67
CA ILE A 23 -3.42 -7.34 2.71
C ILE A 23 -2.69 -8.51 3.37
N PRO A 24 -2.82 -9.73 2.83
CA PRO A 24 -2.19 -10.88 3.46
C PRO A 24 -0.67 -10.85 3.33
N SER A 25 -0.01 -11.56 4.24
CA SER A 25 1.43 -11.74 4.15
C SER A 25 1.79 -12.41 2.84
N GLY A 26 2.83 -11.93 2.19
CA GLY A 26 3.26 -12.48 0.91
C GLY A 26 2.57 -11.86 -0.29
N LYS A 27 1.64 -10.93 -0.06
CA LYS A 27 0.93 -10.25 -1.14
C LYS A 27 1.24 -8.77 -1.12
N CYS A 28 1.10 -8.13 -2.27
CA CYS A 28 1.36 -6.69 -2.41
C CYS A 28 0.28 -6.05 -3.25
N VAL A 29 0.12 -4.75 -3.06
CA VAL A 29 -0.76 -3.93 -3.89
C VAL A 29 -0.03 -2.64 -4.24
N SER A 30 -0.49 -2.00 -5.31
CA SER A 30 0.03 -0.69 -5.66
C SER A 30 -0.85 0.41 -5.09
N TYR A 31 -0.30 1.62 -5.04
CA TYR A 31 -1.06 2.80 -4.61
C TYR A 31 -2.32 2.96 -5.46
N GLY A 32 -2.16 2.81 -6.78
CA GLY A 32 -3.30 2.95 -7.68
C GLY A 32 -4.35 1.88 -7.47
N GLN A 33 -3.91 0.67 -7.13
CA GLN A 33 -4.85 -0.40 -6.88
C GLN A 33 -5.71 -0.11 -5.65
N ILE A 34 -5.09 0.43 -4.59
CA ILE A 34 -5.85 0.81 -3.41
C ILE A 34 -6.88 1.88 -3.77
N ALA A 35 -6.47 2.88 -4.54
CA ALA A 35 -7.38 3.93 -4.96
C ALA A 35 -8.55 3.34 -5.74
N TRP A 36 -8.26 2.42 -6.64
CA TRP A 36 -9.27 1.77 -7.43
C TRP A 36 -10.25 0.98 -6.56
N MET A 37 -9.72 0.24 -5.58
CA MET A 37 -10.56 -0.52 -4.66
C MET A 37 -11.51 0.36 -3.87
N LEU A 38 -11.08 1.60 -3.59
CA LEU A 38 -11.90 2.53 -2.82
C LEU A 38 -12.86 3.33 -3.69
N GLY A 39 -12.93 3.00 -4.98
CA GLY A 39 -13.84 3.70 -5.88
C GLY A 39 -13.33 5.08 -6.28
N ALA A 40 -12.05 5.36 -6.08
CA ALA A 40 -11.46 6.64 -6.39
C ALA A 40 -10.20 6.45 -7.23
N PRO A 41 -10.33 5.97 -8.48
CA PRO A 41 -9.16 5.55 -9.26
C PRO A 41 -8.16 6.67 -9.53
N ARG A 42 -8.55 7.93 -9.36
CA ARG A 42 -7.63 9.05 -9.56
C ARG A 42 -6.96 9.49 -8.27
N ALA A 43 -7.18 8.78 -7.18
CA ALA A 43 -6.71 9.22 -5.87
C ALA A 43 -5.41 8.55 -5.43
N ALA A 44 -4.60 8.04 -6.37
CA ALA A 44 -3.36 7.38 -5.99
C ALA A 44 -2.44 8.32 -5.20
N ARG A 45 -2.43 9.61 -5.54
CA ARG A 45 -1.61 10.57 -4.80
C ARG A 45 -2.07 10.68 -3.36
N GLN A 46 -3.39 10.73 -3.15
CA GLN A 46 -3.92 10.80 -1.80
C GLN A 46 -3.62 9.54 -1.00
N VAL A 47 -3.61 8.38 -1.68
CA VAL A 47 -3.17 7.15 -1.02
C VAL A 47 -1.71 7.31 -0.57
N GLY A 48 -0.87 7.90 -1.42
CA GLY A 48 0.51 8.18 -1.04
C GLY A 48 0.59 9.07 0.20
N TRP A 49 -0.27 10.07 0.29
CA TRP A 49 -0.30 10.92 1.48
C TRP A 49 -0.69 10.13 2.72
N ALA A 50 -1.68 9.25 2.59
CA ALA A 50 -2.07 8.40 3.71
C ALA A 50 -0.92 7.49 4.15
N MET A 51 -0.14 7.00 3.18
CA MET A 51 0.98 6.13 3.50
C MET A 51 2.03 6.82 4.35
N ARG A 52 2.23 8.12 4.15
CA ARG A 52 3.20 8.85 4.95
C ARG A 52 2.83 8.90 6.43
N LYS A 53 1.56 8.75 6.73
CA LYS A 53 1.07 8.77 8.11
C LYS A 53 0.57 7.41 8.56
N CYS A 54 0.94 6.38 7.83
CA CYS A 54 0.44 5.04 8.11
C CYS A 54 0.95 4.56 9.47
N PRO A 55 0.06 4.04 10.32
CA PRO A 55 0.51 3.48 11.59
C PRO A 55 1.50 2.35 11.40
N ASP A 56 2.50 2.31 12.26
CA ASP A 56 3.58 1.33 12.15
C ASP A 56 3.10 -0.10 12.29
N GLU A 57 2.00 -0.31 12.98
CA GLU A 57 1.51 -1.67 13.19
C GLU A 57 0.81 -2.25 11.98
N LEU A 58 0.53 -1.44 10.95
CA LEU A 58 -0.05 -1.94 9.73
C LEU A 58 1.03 -2.46 8.80
N PRO A 59 0.70 -3.38 7.90
CA PRO A 59 1.71 -3.93 6.97
C PRO A 59 1.99 -2.97 5.82
N TRP A 60 2.52 -1.79 6.13
CA TRP A 60 2.76 -0.75 5.15
C TRP A 60 3.75 -1.19 4.06
N GLN A 61 4.60 -2.17 4.36
CA GLN A 61 5.58 -2.65 3.38
C GLN A 61 4.92 -3.32 2.18
N ARG A 62 3.66 -3.72 2.30
CA ARG A 62 2.96 -4.43 1.23
C ARG A 62 2.36 -3.50 0.19
N VAL A 63 2.55 -2.18 0.33
CA VAL A 63 2.09 -1.20 -0.65
C VAL A 63 3.29 -0.69 -1.42
N ILE A 64 3.28 -0.89 -2.73
CA ILE A 64 4.44 -0.59 -3.58
C ILE A 64 3.97 0.17 -4.82
N LYS A 65 4.90 0.53 -5.69
CA LYS A 65 4.55 1.23 -6.92
C LYS A 65 4.01 0.25 -7.95
N ALA A 66 3.25 0.78 -8.90
CA ALA A 66 2.56 -0.05 -9.88
C ALA A 66 3.52 -0.89 -10.72
N ASP A 67 4.74 -0.42 -10.92
CA ASP A 67 5.72 -1.18 -11.69
C ASP A 67 6.50 -2.17 -10.85
N GLY A 68 6.15 -2.32 -9.59
CA GLY A 68 6.82 -3.26 -8.69
C GLY A 68 7.99 -2.67 -7.94
N SER A 69 8.38 -1.43 -8.26
CA SER A 69 9.49 -0.83 -7.54
C SER A 69 9.06 -0.41 -6.14
N ILE A 70 10.02 -0.41 -5.24
CA ILE A 70 9.79 -0.01 -3.87
C ILE A 70 9.98 1.49 -3.79
N ALA A 71 9.03 2.18 -3.15
CA ALA A 71 9.13 3.62 -2.99
C ALA A 71 10.47 3.96 -2.30
N GLY A 72 11.09 5.03 -2.76
CA GLY A 72 12.39 5.43 -2.21
C GLY A 72 12.27 5.96 -0.80
N GLY A 73 13.39 6.51 -0.33
CA GLY A 73 13.45 7.09 0.99
C GLY A 73 14.14 6.20 2.00
N GLY A 74 14.15 6.64 3.25
CA GLY A 74 14.94 6.00 4.27
C GLY A 74 14.50 4.60 4.67
N TYR A 75 13.30 4.21 4.27
CA TYR A 75 12.77 2.90 4.66
C TYR A 75 12.78 1.89 3.52
N ALA A 76 13.40 2.22 2.40
CA ALA A 76 13.35 1.32 1.25
C ALA A 76 13.98 -0.04 1.55
N GLU A 77 15.14 -0.04 2.23
CA GLU A 77 15.80 -1.29 2.55
C GLU A 77 15.02 -2.11 3.58
N LEU A 78 14.44 -1.42 4.56
CA LEU A 78 13.62 -2.13 5.53
C LEU A 78 12.41 -2.74 4.87
N ARG A 79 11.75 -1.99 3.99
CA ARG A 79 10.60 -2.52 3.27
C ARG A 79 10.98 -3.77 2.49
N ARG A 80 12.11 -3.70 1.79
CA ARG A 80 12.55 -4.86 1.02
C ARG A 80 12.80 -6.06 1.92
N ALA A 81 13.47 -5.85 3.05
CA ALA A 81 13.77 -6.94 3.96
C ALA A 81 12.49 -7.57 4.51
N LEU A 82 11.51 -6.73 4.84
CA LEU A 82 10.24 -7.24 5.36
C LEU A 82 9.52 -8.07 4.29
N LEU A 83 9.52 -7.60 3.04
CA LEU A 83 8.87 -8.33 1.96
C LEU A 83 9.60 -9.65 1.68
N GLU A 84 10.92 -9.64 1.71
CA GLU A 84 11.68 -10.87 1.51
C GLU A 84 11.36 -11.88 2.61
N ALA A 85 11.23 -11.41 3.83
CA ALA A 85 10.89 -12.29 4.95
C ALA A 85 9.52 -12.93 4.78
N GLU A 86 8.63 -12.28 4.05
CA GLU A 86 7.30 -12.83 3.79
C GLU A 86 7.27 -13.75 2.57
N GLY A 87 8.40 -13.91 1.89
CA GLY A 87 8.44 -14.75 0.70
C GLY A 87 7.96 -14.08 -0.56
N VAL A 88 7.89 -12.76 -0.57
CA VAL A 88 7.47 -12.02 -1.78
C VAL A 88 8.51 -12.24 -2.87
N PRO A 89 8.09 -12.64 -4.08
CA PRO A 89 9.03 -12.85 -5.17
C PRO A 89 9.50 -11.53 -5.78
N PHE A 90 10.76 -11.50 -6.18
CA PHE A 90 11.36 -10.35 -6.83
C PHE A 90 11.86 -10.71 -8.21
N LEU A 91 11.78 -9.74 -9.11
CA LEU A 91 12.34 -9.90 -10.45
C LEU A 91 13.86 -9.73 -10.39
N PRO A 92 14.58 -10.20 -11.46
CA PRO A 92 16.04 -10.05 -11.46
C PRO A 92 16.53 -8.63 -11.30
N ASP A 93 15.73 -7.63 -11.71
CA ASP A 93 16.15 -6.24 -11.61
C ASP A 93 15.83 -5.63 -10.24
N GLY A 94 15.31 -6.43 -9.31
CA GLY A 94 15.06 -5.97 -7.95
C GLY A 94 13.66 -5.47 -7.67
N ARG A 95 12.83 -5.37 -8.69
CA ARG A 95 11.43 -5.00 -8.45
C ARG A 95 10.65 -6.19 -7.94
N VAL A 96 9.57 -5.90 -7.23
CA VAL A 96 8.64 -6.96 -6.81
C VAL A 96 7.96 -7.53 -8.05
N ASP A 97 7.85 -8.86 -8.10
CA ASP A 97 7.10 -9.51 -9.17
C ASP A 97 5.62 -9.45 -8.84
N LEU A 98 5.00 -8.31 -9.16
CA LEU A 98 3.60 -8.10 -8.83
C LEU A 98 2.68 -9.11 -9.47
N LYS A 99 3.00 -9.59 -10.67
CA LYS A 99 2.14 -10.58 -11.31
C LYS A 99 2.02 -11.83 -10.46
N ALA A 100 3.08 -12.17 -9.74
CA ALA A 100 3.09 -13.39 -8.93
C ALA A 100 2.46 -13.19 -7.56
N CYS A 101 2.42 -11.97 -7.04
CA CYS A 101 2.00 -11.77 -5.65
C CYS A 101 0.97 -10.67 -5.45
N GLN A 102 0.38 -10.16 -6.52
CA GLN A 102 -0.60 -9.09 -6.35
C GLN A 102 -1.84 -9.60 -5.64
N TRP A 103 -2.25 -8.86 -4.61
CA TRP A 103 -3.48 -9.17 -3.89
C TRP A 103 -4.66 -8.67 -4.72
N ASP A 104 -5.69 -9.48 -4.81
CA ASP A 104 -6.85 -9.13 -5.63
C ASP A 104 -7.96 -8.45 -4.82
N GLY A 105 -7.71 -8.16 -3.55
CA GLY A 105 -8.71 -7.52 -2.71
C GLY A 105 -9.67 -8.49 -2.05
N GLU A 106 -9.52 -9.76 -2.30
CA GLU A 106 -10.37 -10.76 -1.69
C GLU A 106 -9.63 -11.45 -0.56
N GLU A 107 -10.35 -11.81 0.44
CA GLU A 107 -9.72 -12.34 1.58
C GLU A 107 -9.13 -13.63 1.43
#